data_028e7f5a7f495b3c53e29a9d77d19a9e
#
_entry.id   028e7f5a7f495b3c53e29a9d77d19a9e
#
_cell.length_a   1.000
_cell.length_b   1.000
_cell.length_c   1.000
_cell.angle_alpha   90.00
_cell.angle_beta   90.00
_cell.angle_gamma   90.00
#
_symmetry.space_group_name_H-M   'P 1'
#
loop_
_entity.id
_entity.type
_entity.pdbx_description
1 polymer ?
#
loop_
_entity_poly.entity_id
_entity_poly.type
_entity_poly.pdbx_seq_one_letter_code
_entity_poly.pdbx_strand_id
1 'polypeptide(L)'
;MHKAKTLFIIDDDEDDQLFINEAMKDLNIPFNCFYANNGEVALRQLKDETIPLPDFIFLDLNMPKLNGKECLIEIKKLPRYATVPLIIYTTSSNQKDKQEIMQLGAHYFLTKPTRISELCNCLLNVFSMDWSTEKLS
;
A
#
# COMPACT_ATOMS: atom_id res chain seq x y z
N MET A 1 18.64 -15.03 6.71
CA MET A 1 18.52 -14.55 5.32
C MET A 1 17.12 -14.03 5.06
N HIS A 2 17.02 -12.82 4.56
CA HIS A 2 15.72 -12.18 4.36
C HIS A 2 15.28 -12.31 2.92
N LYS A 3 14.05 -12.77 2.75
CA LYS A 3 13.41 -12.71 1.45
C LYS A 3 13.17 -11.26 1.07
N ALA A 4 13.30 -10.96 -0.20
CA ALA A 4 12.96 -9.64 -0.70
C ALA A 4 11.46 -9.41 -0.51
N LYS A 5 11.11 -8.21 -0.07
CA LYS A 5 9.70 -7.80 0.04
C LYS A 5 9.26 -7.22 -1.29
N THR A 6 8.10 -7.64 -1.75
CA THR A 6 7.49 -7.11 -2.96
C THR A 6 6.42 -6.12 -2.58
N LEU A 7 6.59 -4.87 -2.99
CA LEU A 7 5.66 -3.79 -2.71
C LEU A 7 4.99 -3.33 -3.99
N PHE A 8 3.68 -3.13 -3.93
CA PHE A 8 2.94 -2.51 -5.02
C PHE A 8 2.44 -1.16 -4.54
N ILE A 9 2.91 -0.09 -5.18
CA ILE A 9 2.65 1.27 -4.74
C ILE A 9 1.74 1.93 -5.78
N ILE A 10 0.52 2.26 -5.37
CA ILE A 10 -0.50 2.88 -6.21
C ILE A 10 -0.62 4.32 -5.78
N ASP A 11 -0.01 5.22 -6.56
CA ASP A 11 0.13 6.63 -6.18
C ASP A 11 0.46 7.41 -7.45
N ASP A 12 -0.25 8.52 -7.68
CA ASP A 12 -0.01 9.35 -8.85
C ASP A 12 1.18 10.28 -8.71
N ASP A 13 1.78 10.36 -7.52
CA ASP A 13 2.91 11.22 -7.24
C ASP A 13 4.21 10.42 -7.29
N GLU A 14 5.01 10.64 -8.31
CA GLU A 14 6.27 9.94 -8.48
C GLU A 14 7.25 10.22 -7.34
N ASP A 15 7.20 11.40 -6.74
CA ASP A 15 8.06 11.74 -5.61
C ASP A 15 7.74 10.85 -4.41
N ASP A 16 6.46 10.56 -4.19
CA ASP A 16 6.06 9.67 -3.10
C ASP A 16 6.52 8.24 -3.36
N GLN A 17 6.48 7.81 -4.61
CA GLN A 17 6.99 6.50 -4.99
C GLN A 17 8.48 6.40 -4.69
N LEU A 18 9.23 7.44 -5.08
CA LEU A 18 10.69 7.49 -4.85
C LEU A 18 11.01 7.55 -3.36
N PHE A 19 10.17 8.21 -2.58
CA PHE A 19 10.36 8.35 -1.15
C PHE A 19 10.33 6.98 -0.45
N ILE A 20 9.36 6.15 -0.80
CA ILE A 20 9.29 4.79 -0.27
C ILE A 20 10.52 3.99 -0.69
N ASN A 21 10.93 4.13 -1.95
CA ASN A 21 12.11 3.45 -2.47
C ASN A 21 13.36 3.83 -1.65
N GLU A 22 13.52 5.12 -1.37
CA GLU A 22 14.64 5.61 -0.56
C GLU A 22 14.61 5.03 0.85
N ALA A 23 13.44 4.99 1.47
CA ALA A 23 13.29 4.45 2.81
C ALA A 23 13.66 2.96 2.86
N MET A 24 13.25 2.20 1.85
CA MET A 24 13.58 0.78 1.79
C MET A 24 15.08 0.57 1.66
N LYS A 25 15.76 1.42 0.88
CA LYS A 25 17.21 1.36 0.77
C LYS A 25 17.88 1.68 2.11
N ASP A 26 17.39 2.71 2.80
CA ASP A 26 17.93 3.09 4.11
C ASP A 26 17.79 1.97 5.14
N LEU A 27 16.71 1.20 5.04
CA LEU A 27 16.46 0.09 5.96
C LEU A 27 17.32 -1.14 5.64
N ASN A 28 18.00 -1.15 4.50
CA ASN A 28 18.80 -2.31 4.08
C ASN A 28 17.98 -3.59 3.95
N ILE A 29 16.70 -3.45 3.61
CA ILE A 29 15.83 -4.61 3.39
C ILE A 29 15.79 -4.88 1.90
N PRO A 30 16.07 -6.10 1.43
CA PRO A 30 15.90 -6.41 0.00
C PRO A 30 14.44 -6.22 -0.41
N PHE A 31 14.22 -5.59 -1.56
CA PHE A 31 12.87 -5.27 -1.99
C PHE A 31 12.75 -5.16 -3.50
N ASN A 32 11.52 -5.36 -3.97
CA ASN A 32 11.11 -5.07 -5.34
C ASN A 32 9.89 -4.17 -5.26
N CYS A 33 9.92 -3.04 -5.96
CA CYS A 33 8.79 -2.13 -6.00
C CYS A 33 8.18 -2.11 -7.39
N PHE A 34 6.87 -2.25 -7.45
CA PHE A 34 6.09 -2.08 -8.66
C PHE A 34 5.14 -0.92 -8.45
N TYR A 35 4.83 -0.18 -9.50
CA TYR A 35 4.12 1.09 -9.37
C TYR A 35 2.95 1.17 -10.33
N ALA A 36 1.90 1.86 -9.91
CA ALA A 36 0.82 2.27 -10.79
C ALA A 36 0.49 3.72 -10.46
N ASN A 37 0.27 4.52 -11.50
CA ASN A 37 0.03 5.95 -11.33
C ASN A 37 -1.44 6.30 -11.12
N ASN A 38 -2.33 5.33 -11.24
CA ASN A 38 -3.74 5.55 -10.98
C ASN A 38 -4.44 4.21 -10.74
N GLY A 39 -5.69 4.30 -10.29
CA GLY A 39 -6.43 3.09 -9.91
C GLY A 39 -6.78 2.19 -11.08
N GLU A 40 -7.04 2.75 -12.26
CA GLU A 40 -7.37 1.93 -13.42
C GLU A 40 -6.20 1.07 -13.86
N VAL A 41 -5.01 1.67 -13.92
CA VAL A 41 -3.80 0.94 -14.26
C VAL A 41 -3.50 -0.12 -13.21
N ALA A 42 -3.65 0.24 -11.93
CA ALA A 42 -3.42 -0.69 -10.83
C ALA A 42 -4.31 -1.92 -10.95
N LEU A 43 -5.60 -1.71 -11.16
CA LEU A 43 -6.55 -2.82 -11.27
C LEU A 43 -6.24 -3.71 -12.46
N ARG A 44 -5.86 -3.12 -13.58
CA ARG A 44 -5.49 -3.89 -14.76
C ARG A 44 -4.29 -4.77 -14.47
N GLN A 45 -3.26 -4.21 -13.84
CA GLN A 45 -2.07 -4.97 -13.49
C GLN A 45 -2.39 -6.12 -12.53
N LEU A 46 -3.26 -5.87 -11.56
CA LEU A 46 -3.65 -6.90 -10.60
C LEU A 46 -4.51 -7.98 -11.24
N LYS A 47 -5.47 -7.60 -12.06
CA LYS A 47 -6.35 -8.57 -12.74
C LYS A 47 -5.59 -9.41 -13.74
N ASP A 48 -4.69 -8.80 -14.49
CA ASP A 48 -3.91 -9.48 -15.53
C ASP A 48 -2.69 -10.18 -14.97
N GLU A 49 -2.42 -10.01 -13.68
CA GLU A 49 -1.29 -10.62 -12.98
C GLU A 49 0.04 -10.31 -13.66
N THR A 50 0.20 -9.05 -14.09
CA THR A 50 1.43 -8.61 -14.75
C THR A 50 2.55 -8.31 -13.78
N ILE A 51 2.23 -8.28 -12.48
CA ILE A 51 3.23 -8.13 -11.42
C ILE A 51 3.17 -9.36 -10.51
N PRO A 52 4.27 -9.68 -9.80
CA PRO A 52 4.22 -10.77 -8.83
C PRO A 52 3.24 -10.46 -7.70
N LEU A 53 2.81 -11.48 -6.99
CA LEU A 53 1.94 -11.29 -5.84
C LEU A 53 2.68 -10.41 -4.82
N PRO A 54 2.17 -9.22 -4.50
CA PRO A 54 2.87 -8.35 -3.57
C PRO A 54 2.73 -8.82 -2.13
N ASP A 55 3.72 -8.49 -1.32
CA ASP A 55 3.63 -8.70 0.12
C ASP A 55 2.79 -7.60 0.77
N PHE A 56 2.81 -6.40 0.20
CA PHE A 56 2.04 -5.25 0.67
C PHE A 56 1.59 -4.41 -0.50
N ILE A 57 0.39 -3.85 -0.40
CA ILE A 57 -0.12 -2.86 -1.34
C ILE A 57 -0.23 -1.53 -0.61
N PHE A 58 0.41 -0.50 -1.14
CA PHE A 58 0.30 0.87 -0.63
C PHE A 58 -0.58 1.66 -1.58
N LEU A 59 -1.64 2.25 -1.07
CA LEU A 59 -2.67 2.89 -1.89
C LEU A 59 -2.94 4.31 -1.42
N ASP A 60 -2.77 5.28 -2.31
CA ASP A 60 -3.14 6.66 -2.03
C ASP A 60 -4.64 6.84 -2.27
N LEU A 61 -5.27 7.67 -1.45
CA LEU A 61 -6.70 7.97 -1.59
C LEU A 61 -6.97 9.01 -2.65
N ASN A 62 -6.05 9.93 -2.87
CA ASN A 62 -6.27 11.10 -3.74
C ASN A 62 -5.59 10.89 -5.08
N MET A 63 -6.29 10.24 -6.00
CA MET A 63 -5.77 9.97 -7.33
C MET A 63 -6.81 10.34 -8.38
N PRO A 64 -6.36 10.75 -9.58
CA PRO A 64 -7.27 10.95 -10.69
C PRO A 64 -7.80 9.61 -11.21
N LYS A 65 -8.83 9.67 -12.02
CA LYS A 65 -9.51 8.52 -12.60
C LYS A 65 -10.10 7.69 -11.47
N LEU A 66 -9.77 6.44 -11.31
CA LEU A 66 -10.33 5.64 -10.22
C LEU A 66 -9.65 6.05 -8.92
N ASN A 67 -10.39 6.72 -8.01
CA ASN A 67 -9.82 7.19 -6.75
C ASN A 67 -9.53 6.04 -5.78
N GLY A 68 -8.88 6.37 -4.67
CA GLY A 68 -8.41 5.35 -3.74
C GLY A 68 -9.51 4.49 -3.13
N LYS A 69 -10.65 5.10 -2.77
CA LYS A 69 -11.77 4.33 -2.21
C LYS A 69 -12.31 3.34 -3.21
N GLU A 70 -12.55 3.79 -4.43
CA GLU A 70 -13.05 2.93 -5.49
C GLU A 70 -12.06 1.82 -5.81
N CYS A 71 -10.78 2.17 -5.85
CA CYS A 71 -9.72 1.21 -6.10
C CYS A 71 -9.68 0.13 -5.01
N LEU A 72 -9.78 0.54 -3.75
CA LEU A 72 -9.81 -0.38 -2.61
C LEU A 72 -10.97 -1.37 -2.75
N ILE A 73 -12.15 -0.86 -3.04
CA ILE A 73 -13.34 -1.71 -3.18
C ILE A 73 -13.11 -2.76 -4.26
N GLU A 74 -12.57 -2.34 -5.39
CA GLU A 74 -12.33 -3.26 -6.51
C GLU A 74 -11.24 -4.28 -6.21
N ILE A 75 -10.17 -3.87 -5.53
CA ILE A 75 -9.10 -4.79 -5.15
C ILE A 75 -9.64 -5.87 -4.20
N LYS A 76 -10.50 -5.47 -3.25
CA LYS A 76 -11.04 -6.42 -2.28
C LYS A 76 -11.95 -7.46 -2.92
N LYS A 77 -12.43 -7.21 -4.13
CA LYS A 77 -13.23 -8.20 -4.87
C LYS A 77 -12.37 -9.25 -5.55
N LEU A 78 -11.06 -9.07 -5.60
CA LEU A 78 -10.15 -9.99 -6.29
C LEU A 78 -9.62 -11.02 -5.28
N PRO A 79 -10.02 -12.30 -5.41
CA PRO A 79 -9.66 -13.31 -4.40
C PRO A 79 -8.15 -13.50 -4.23
N ARG A 80 -7.39 -13.32 -5.29
CA ARG A 80 -5.93 -13.49 -5.25
C ARG A 80 -5.27 -12.57 -4.21
N TYR A 81 -5.87 -11.41 -3.96
CA TYR A 81 -5.28 -10.40 -3.08
C TYR A 81 -5.97 -10.31 -1.72
N ALA A 82 -6.85 -11.25 -1.42
CA ALA A 82 -7.65 -11.21 -0.19
C ALA A 82 -6.79 -11.21 1.08
N THR A 83 -5.63 -11.86 1.04
CA THR A 83 -4.74 -11.95 2.21
C THR A 83 -3.58 -10.96 2.16
N VAL A 84 -3.47 -10.17 1.11
CA VAL A 84 -2.38 -9.19 0.99
C VAL A 84 -2.75 -7.96 1.82
N PRO A 85 -1.91 -7.57 2.80
CA PRO A 85 -2.19 -6.36 3.56
C PRO A 85 -2.23 -5.12 2.66
N LEU A 86 -3.31 -4.38 2.77
CA LEU A 86 -3.53 -3.16 2.00
C LEU A 86 -3.38 -1.98 2.94
N ILE A 87 -2.35 -1.18 2.70
CA ILE A 87 -1.98 -0.04 3.53
C ILE A 87 -2.40 1.23 2.81
N ILE A 88 -3.28 2.01 3.43
CA ILE A 88 -3.60 3.32 2.89
C ILE A 88 -2.45 4.25 3.22
N TYR A 89 -1.93 4.94 2.21
CA TYR A 89 -0.75 5.79 2.33
C TYR A 89 -1.09 7.14 1.70
N THR A 90 -1.45 8.12 2.51
CA THR A 90 -2.05 9.36 2.02
C THR A 90 -1.67 10.55 2.89
N THR A 91 -1.77 11.76 2.34
CA THR A 91 -1.58 12.98 3.12
C THR A 91 -2.82 13.34 3.93
N SER A 92 -3.99 12.78 3.58
CA SER A 92 -5.23 13.07 4.29
C SER A 92 -5.19 12.47 5.69
N SER A 93 -5.63 13.26 6.68
CA SER A 93 -5.71 12.80 8.07
C SER A 93 -7.12 12.92 8.62
N ASN A 94 -8.12 13.04 7.75
CA ASN A 94 -9.50 13.18 8.14
C ASN A 94 -10.00 11.91 8.81
N GLN A 95 -10.50 12.00 10.04
CA GLN A 95 -10.93 10.85 10.82
C GLN A 95 -12.13 10.13 10.20
N LYS A 96 -13.04 10.88 9.59
CA LYS A 96 -14.19 10.29 8.94
C LYS A 96 -13.76 9.43 7.75
N ASP A 97 -12.84 9.94 6.95
CA ASP A 97 -12.29 9.18 5.82
C ASP A 97 -11.58 7.93 6.32
N LYS A 98 -10.80 8.06 7.39
CA LYS A 98 -10.08 6.93 7.96
C LYS A 98 -11.04 5.83 8.39
N GLN A 99 -12.11 6.19 9.10
CA GLN A 99 -13.10 5.21 9.56
C GLN A 99 -13.76 4.51 8.38
N GLU A 100 -14.17 5.27 7.38
CA GLU A 100 -14.81 4.73 6.19
C GLU A 100 -13.90 3.75 5.46
N ILE A 101 -12.64 4.14 5.28
CA ILE A 101 -11.65 3.33 4.57
C ILE A 101 -11.38 2.01 5.30
N MET A 102 -11.27 2.06 6.62
CA MET A 102 -11.04 0.86 7.41
C MET A 102 -12.24 -0.08 7.34
N GLN A 103 -13.45 0.48 7.31
CA GLN A 103 -14.67 -0.33 7.15
C GLN A 103 -14.74 -0.98 5.78
N LEU A 104 -14.15 -0.36 4.76
CA LEU A 104 -14.12 -0.93 3.41
C LEU A 104 -13.08 -2.04 3.26
N GLY A 105 -12.27 -2.29 4.28
CA GLY A 105 -11.38 -3.43 4.29
C GLY A 105 -9.89 -3.13 4.21
N ALA A 106 -9.49 -1.86 4.36
CA ALA A 106 -8.07 -1.52 4.46
C ALA A 106 -7.53 -2.11 5.76
N HIS A 107 -6.27 -2.55 5.73
CA HIS A 107 -5.64 -3.19 6.89
C HIS A 107 -4.96 -2.19 7.79
N TYR A 108 -4.52 -1.08 7.25
CA TYR A 108 -3.78 -0.09 8.01
C TYR A 108 -3.89 1.26 7.32
N PHE A 109 -3.80 2.34 8.08
CA PHE A 109 -3.87 3.70 7.55
C PHE A 109 -2.63 4.45 7.98
N LEU A 110 -1.84 4.90 7.00
CA LEU A 110 -0.59 5.58 7.24
C LEU A 110 -0.65 6.97 6.60
N THR A 111 -0.50 8.00 7.43
CA THR A 111 -0.37 9.36 6.91
C THR A 111 1.06 9.56 6.42
N LYS A 112 1.19 10.10 5.19
CA LYS A 112 2.51 10.27 4.57
C LYS A 112 3.41 11.15 5.45
N PRO A 113 4.56 10.61 5.90
CA PRO A 113 5.52 11.42 6.65
C PRO A 113 6.26 12.37 5.72
N THR A 114 6.87 13.41 6.29
CA THR A 114 7.67 14.37 5.53
C THR A 114 9.15 14.08 5.62
N ARG A 115 9.56 13.19 6.53
CA ARG A 115 10.97 12.86 6.73
C ARG A 115 11.21 11.38 6.45
N ILE A 116 12.35 11.09 5.84
CA ILE A 116 12.71 9.72 5.49
C ILE A 116 12.83 8.85 6.76
N SER A 117 13.35 9.40 7.86
CA SER A 117 13.48 8.65 9.10
C SER A 117 12.14 8.24 9.67
N GLU A 118 11.14 9.10 9.56
CA GLU A 118 9.79 8.78 10.01
C GLU A 118 9.18 7.68 9.13
N LEU A 119 9.39 7.77 7.83
CA LEU A 119 8.87 6.74 6.92
C LEU A 119 9.54 5.40 7.20
N CYS A 120 10.84 5.39 7.45
CA CYS A 120 11.54 4.16 7.83
C CYS A 120 10.92 3.52 9.06
N ASN A 121 10.64 4.32 10.09
CA ASN A 121 10.00 3.79 11.31
C ASN A 121 8.61 3.24 11.02
N CYS A 122 7.84 3.94 10.20
CA CYS A 122 6.50 3.49 9.82
C CYS A 122 6.57 2.16 9.07
N LEU A 123 7.50 2.03 8.14
CA LEU A 123 7.64 0.80 7.37
C LEU A 123 8.08 -0.35 8.25
N LEU A 124 9.01 -0.12 9.19
CA LEU A 124 9.41 -1.16 10.13
C LEU A 124 8.23 -1.63 10.95
N ASN A 125 7.39 -0.71 11.41
CA ASN A 125 6.17 -1.09 12.14
C ASN A 125 5.26 -1.96 11.29
N VAL A 126 5.02 -1.55 10.05
CA VAL A 126 4.16 -2.31 9.14
C VAL A 126 4.71 -3.71 8.93
N PHE A 127 6.01 -3.82 8.67
CA PHE A 127 6.63 -5.12 8.37
C PHE A 127 6.72 -6.03 9.59
N SER A 128 6.68 -5.46 10.80
CA SER A 128 6.77 -6.24 12.04
C SER A 128 5.41 -6.71 12.54
N MET A 129 4.32 -6.22 11.99
CA MET A 129 2.98 -6.62 12.41
C MET A 129 2.67 -8.03 11.92
N ASP A 130 1.87 -8.75 12.71
CA ASP A 130 1.41 -10.07 12.32
C ASP A 130 0.08 -9.94 11.58
N TRP A 131 0.17 -9.97 10.27
CA TRP A 131 -1.01 -9.78 9.41
C TRP A 131 -1.87 -11.04 9.30
N SER A 132 -1.35 -12.18 9.75
CA SER A 132 -2.07 -13.44 9.62
C SER A 132 -3.18 -13.59 10.66
N THR A 133 -3.12 -12.86 11.77
CA THR A 133 -4.07 -13.01 12.88
C THR A 133 -5.31 -12.16 12.77
N GLU A 134 -5.27 -11.12 11.95
CA GLU A 134 -6.38 -10.18 11.88
C GLU A 134 -7.68 -10.81 11.42
N LYS A 135 -7.60 -11.80 10.59
CA LYS A 135 -8.77 -12.46 10.05
C LYS A 135 -9.48 -13.34 11.06
N LEU A 136 -8.90 -13.50 12.23
CA LEU A 136 -9.50 -14.30 13.28
C LEU A 136 -10.51 -13.53 14.12
N SER A 137 -10.55 -12.24 13.95
CA SER A 137 -11.49 -11.42 14.71
C SER A 137 -12.89 -11.44 14.11
#